data_159b30f87c2626a69f9774dd74ec6a5b
#
_entry.id   159b30f87c2626a69f9774dd74ec6a5b
#
_cell.length_a   1.000
_cell.length_b   1.000
_cell.length_c   1.000
_cell.angle_alpha   90.00
_cell.angle_beta   90.00
_cell.angle_gamma   90.00
#
_symmetry.space_group_name_H-M   'P 1'
#
loop_
_entity.id
_entity.type
_entity.pdbx_description
1 polymer ?
#
loop_
_entity_poly.entity_id
_entity_poly.type
_entity_poly.pdbx_seq_one_letter_code
_entity_poly.pdbx_strand_id
1 'polypeptide(L)'
;TLIEASEKIGGRMRCTTVGTRNVDVGFHVLHTAYPSLSRWLDLEDLKLKSMDAASDLITPSTGNIRTIGDPLRAPSTLFSTLRTAGIWNALRMLRWRLKTRKGDLERAMDAPSLPLDTYFDSMRFSEQFQSTFLQPLFSGITLDDERLERSAFASFTFSAMSHGNMTMPENGIEAVPRQLFSR
;
A
#
# COMPACT_ATOMS: atom_id res chain seq x y z
N THR A 1 -11.96 27.33 -7.21
CA THR A 1 -10.67 27.92 -7.70
C THR A 1 -9.55 26.96 -7.34
N LEU A 2 -8.76 26.51 -8.32
CA LEU A 2 -7.54 25.73 -8.14
C LEU A 2 -6.34 26.69 -8.22
N ILE A 3 -5.41 26.56 -7.25
CA ILE A 3 -4.15 27.32 -7.23
C ILE A 3 -3.02 26.32 -7.37
N GLU A 4 -2.21 26.46 -8.40
CA GLU A 4 -1.08 25.59 -8.73
C GLU A 4 0.12 26.47 -9.10
N ALA A 5 1.28 26.18 -8.52
CA ALA A 5 2.51 26.97 -8.76
C ALA A 5 3.28 26.49 -10.00
N SER A 6 3.04 25.26 -10.45
CA SER A 6 3.69 24.69 -11.63
C SER A 6 2.80 24.81 -12.87
N GLU A 7 3.38 24.59 -14.06
CA GLU A 7 2.65 24.60 -15.32
C GLU A 7 1.66 23.44 -15.48
N LYS A 8 1.76 22.41 -14.63
CA LYS A 8 0.94 21.20 -14.68
C LYS A 8 0.29 20.92 -13.34
N ILE A 9 -0.99 20.53 -13.38
CA ILE A 9 -1.72 20.05 -12.21
C ILE A 9 -1.21 18.69 -11.77
N GLY A 10 -1.49 18.33 -10.49
CA GLY A 10 -1.29 16.98 -9.98
C GLY A 10 -0.16 16.82 -8.96
N GLY A 11 0.73 17.81 -8.82
CA GLY A 11 1.78 17.75 -7.80
C GLY A 11 2.61 16.46 -7.89
N ARG A 12 2.56 15.63 -6.87
CA ARG A 12 3.25 14.32 -6.82
C ARG A 12 2.56 13.22 -7.67
N MET A 13 1.33 13.44 -8.10
CA MET A 13 0.60 12.54 -9.01
C MET A 13 0.77 13.00 -10.46
N ARG A 14 2.00 13.11 -10.92
CA ARG A 14 2.36 13.52 -12.28
C ARG A 14 3.06 12.41 -13.03
N CYS A 15 2.91 12.41 -14.35
CA CYS A 15 3.65 11.54 -15.25
C CYS A 15 4.67 12.36 -16.06
N THR A 16 5.74 11.69 -16.46
CA THR A 16 6.67 12.17 -17.48
C THR A 16 6.71 11.17 -18.62
N THR A 17 7.03 11.63 -19.81
CA THR A 17 7.17 10.75 -20.98
C THR A 17 8.62 10.35 -21.16
N VAL A 18 8.88 9.05 -21.17
CA VAL A 18 10.19 8.46 -21.47
C VAL A 18 10.06 7.62 -22.73
N GLY A 19 10.59 8.11 -23.83
CA GLY A 19 10.35 7.52 -25.15
C GLY A 19 8.87 7.60 -25.53
N THR A 20 8.21 6.46 -25.69
CA THR A 20 6.78 6.35 -26.02
C THR A 20 5.89 6.03 -24.81
N ARG A 21 6.45 5.98 -23.60
CA ARG A 21 5.74 5.54 -22.39
C ARG A 21 5.59 6.67 -21.39
N ASN A 22 4.43 6.73 -20.76
CA ASN A 22 4.23 7.55 -19.58
C ASN A 22 4.77 6.82 -18.35
N VAL A 23 5.57 7.52 -17.54
CA VAL A 23 6.16 7.02 -16.30
C VAL A 23 5.73 7.95 -15.18
N ASP A 24 5.19 7.38 -14.10
CA ASP A 24 4.81 8.12 -12.92
C ASP A 24 6.06 8.67 -12.20
N VAL A 25 6.06 9.95 -11.90
CA VAL A 25 7.22 10.63 -11.28
C VAL A 25 7.33 10.34 -9.80
N GLY A 26 6.20 10.06 -9.16
CA GLY A 26 6.12 9.84 -7.73
C GLY A 26 5.19 8.69 -7.38
N PHE A 27 4.13 9.00 -6.66
CA PHE A 27 3.13 8.02 -6.26
C PHE A 27 2.38 7.44 -7.46
N HIS A 28 2.25 6.12 -7.54
CA HIS A 28 1.65 5.44 -8.69
C HIS A 28 0.49 4.50 -8.33
N VAL A 29 0.24 4.28 -7.03
CA VAL A 29 -0.79 3.35 -6.57
C VAL A 29 -2.06 4.09 -6.17
N LEU A 30 -3.20 3.65 -6.71
CA LEU A 30 -4.53 4.05 -6.29
C LEU A 30 -5.20 2.87 -5.59
N HIS A 31 -5.55 3.05 -4.31
CA HIS A 31 -6.14 1.97 -3.53
C HIS A 31 -7.66 2.05 -3.54
N THR A 32 -8.34 1.05 -4.12
CA THR A 32 -9.81 1.10 -4.34
C THR A 32 -10.66 1.10 -3.07
N ALA A 33 -10.07 0.78 -1.90
CA ALA A 33 -10.79 0.83 -0.62
C ALA A 33 -10.86 2.23 0.01
N TYR A 34 -10.18 3.23 -0.53
CA TYR A 34 -10.26 4.57 0.05
C TYR A 34 -11.69 5.13 -0.09
N PRO A 35 -12.34 5.51 1.03
CA PRO A 35 -13.76 5.87 1.01
C PRO A 35 -14.11 7.03 0.09
N SER A 36 -13.18 7.97 -0.07
CA SER A 36 -13.40 9.16 -0.89
C SER A 36 -13.31 8.90 -2.40
N LEU A 37 -12.76 7.76 -2.86
CA LEU A 37 -12.53 7.54 -4.28
C LEU A 37 -13.82 7.51 -5.09
N SER A 38 -14.77 6.67 -4.70
CA SER A 38 -16.05 6.52 -5.41
C SER A 38 -16.91 7.79 -5.35
N ARG A 39 -16.66 8.66 -4.38
CA ARG A 39 -17.35 9.95 -4.25
C ARG A 39 -16.85 10.97 -5.27
N TRP A 40 -15.54 10.96 -5.55
CA TRP A 40 -14.89 12.02 -6.31
C TRP A 40 -14.39 11.59 -7.68
N LEU A 41 -14.26 10.29 -7.94
CA LEU A 41 -13.69 9.76 -9.16
C LEU A 41 -14.67 8.81 -9.86
N ASP A 42 -14.64 8.83 -11.17
CA ASP A 42 -15.19 7.79 -12.01
C ASP A 42 -14.12 6.72 -12.23
N LEU A 43 -14.28 5.60 -11.52
CA LEU A 43 -13.30 4.52 -11.53
C LEU A 43 -13.35 3.71 -12.84
N GLU A 44 -14.48 3.70 -13.55
CA GLU A 44 -14.62 3.02 -14.84
C GLU A 44 -13.84 3.78 -15.92
N ASP A 45 -13.96 5.11 -15.95
CA ASP A 45 -13.21 5.97 -16.88
C ASP A 45 -11.69 5.87 -16.66
N LEU A 46 -11.25 5.71 -15.43
CA LEU A 46 -9.82 5.52 -15.11
C LEU A 46 -9.25 4.17 -15.58
N LYS A 47 -10.09 3.19 -15.93
CA LYS A 47 -9.69 1.85 -16.41
C LYS A 47 -8.61 1.23 -15.54
N LEU A 48 -8.91 1.09 -14.24
CA LEU A 48 -7.96 0.65 -13.24
C LEU A 48 -7.43 -0.75 -13.52
N LYS A 49 -6.12 -0.90 -13.55
CA LYS A 49 -5.40 -2.19 -13.63
C LYS A 49 -5.01 -2.62 -12.23
N SER A 50 -5.46 -3.79 -11.80
CA SER A 50 -5.10 -4.36 -10.49
C SER A 50 -3.66 -4.85 -10.49
N MET A 51 -2.97 -4.59 -9.38
CA MET A 51 -1.66 -5.15 -9.07
C MET A 51 -1.83 -6.47 -8.31
N ASP A 52 -0.82 -7.32 -8.40
CA ASP A 52 -0.78 -8.55 -7.61
C ASP A 52 -0.71 -8.24 -6.10
N ALA A 53 -1.43 -9.03 -5.32
CA ALA A 53 -1.43 -8.90 -3.85
C ALA A 53 -0.18 -9.57 -3.26
N ALA A 54 1.00 -9.18 -3.73
CA ALA A 54 2.28 -9.73 -3.35
C ALA A 54 3.39 -8.67 -3.38
N SER A 55 4.47 -8.93 -2.66
CA SER A 55 5.68 -8.12 -2.63
C SER A 55 6.91 -9.02 -2.76
N ASP A 56 7.86 -8.60 -3.55
CA ASP A 56 9.14 -9.26 -3.68
C ASP A 56 10.18 -8.63 -2.76
N LEU A 57 10.77 -9.45 -1.92
CA LEU A 57 11.87 -9.08 -1.02
C LEU A 57 13.19 -9.44 -1.70
N ILE A 58 13.96 -8.44 -2.04
CA ILE A 58 15.27 -8.61 -2.66
C ILE A 58 16.34 -8.51 -1.59
N THR A 59 17.20 -9.52 -1.49
CA THR A 59 18.37 -9.47 -0.62
C THR A 59 19.52 -8.81 -1.39
N PRO A 60 19.96 -7.58 -1.04
CA PRO A 60 20.92 -6.83 -1.86
C PRO A 60 22.25 -7.55 -2.07
N SER A 61 22.74 -8.27 -1.04
CA SER A 61 24.05 -8.96 -1.09
C SER A 61 24.09 -10.17 -2.01
N THR A 62 22.96 -10.83 -2.26
CA THR A 62 22.88 -12.08 -3.05
C THR A 62 22.01 -11.98 -4.27
N GLY A 63 21.20 -10.91 -4.41
CA GLY A 63 20.19 -10.79 -5.44
C GLY A 63 19.01 -11.77 -5.30
N ASN A 64 18.95 -12.54 -4.20
CA ASN A 64 17.87 -13.49 -3.99
C ASN A 64 16.53 -12.79 -3.83
N ILE A 65 15.53 -13.26 -4.56
CA ILE A 65 14.16 -12.76 -4.50
C ILE A 65 13.31 -13.76 -3.72
N ARG A 66 12.53 -13.25 -2.77
CA ARG A 66 11.54 -14.02 -2.01
C ARG A 66 10.21 -13.29 -2.03
N THR A 67 9.15 -13.96 -2.44
CA THR A 67 7.82 -13.38 -2.52
C THR A 67 7.04 -13.61 -1.24
N ILE A 68 6.43 -12.53 -0.72
CA ILE A 68 5.39 -12.59 0.31
C ILE A 68 4.11 -12.05 -0.32
N GLY A 69 3.05 -12.84 -0.29
CA GLY A 69 1.75 -12.46 -0.82
C GLY A 69 0.62 -12.66 0.19
N ASP A 70 -0.55 -12.24 -0.21
CA ASP A 70 -1.80 -12.53 0.46
C ASP A 70 -2.41 -13.83 -0.11
N PRO A 71 -2.28 -14.98 0.58
CA PRO A 71 -2.73 -16.27 0.01
C PRO A 71 -4.24 -16.35 -0.24
N LEU A 72 -5.04 -15.46 0.38
CA LEU A 72 -6.48 -15.40 0.13
C LEU A 72 -6.84 -14.70 -1.19
N ARG A 73 -5.90 -13.93 -1.75
CA ARG A 73 -6.04 -13.19 -3.01
C ARG A 73 -5.15 -13.75 -4.12
N ALA A 74 -3.96 -14.22 -3.74
CA ALA A 74 -2.98 -14.84 -4.61
C ALA A 74 -2.58 -16.22 -4.04
N PRO A 75 -3.40 -17.27 -4.20
CA PRO A 75 -3.17 -18.59 -3.59
C PRO A 75 -1.82 -19.22 -3.98
N SER A 76 -1.30 -18.90 -5.15
CA SER A 76 0.02 -19.33 -5.61
C SER A 76 1.16 -18.88 -4.71
N THR A 77 0.96 -17.80 -3.92
CA THR A 77 1.98 -17.25 -3.01
C THR A 77 2.03 -17.96 -1.65
N LEU A 78 1.11 -18.89 -1.36
CA LEU A 78 1.01 -19.53 -0.04
C LEU A 78 2.33 -20.15 0.41
N PHE A 79 2.93 -20.97 -0.44
CA PHE A 79 4.16 -21.67 -0.09
C PHE A 79 5.35 -20.71 0.09
N SER A 80 5.51 -19.73 -0.83
CA SER A 80 6.57 -18.73 -0.73
C SER A 80 6.38 -17.84 0.51
N THR A 81 5.14 -17.47 0.84
CA THR A 81 4.82 -16.70 2.03
C THR A 81 5.16 -17.46 3.31
N LEU A 82 4.77 -18.74 3.42
CA LEU A 82 5.10 -19.56 4.58
C LEU A 82 6.62 -19.77 4.71
N ARG A 83 7.32 -19.96 3.59
CA ARG A 83 8.78 -20.12 3.59
C ARG A 83 9.51 -18.83 4.01
N THR A 84 9.00 -17.68 3.62
CA THR A 84 9.66 -16.39 3.84
C THR A 84 9.31 -15.77 5.18
N ALA A 85 8.03 -15.73 5.54
CA ALA A 85 7.55 -15.17 6.79
C ALA A 85 7.64 -16.15 7.98
N GLY A 86 7.63 -17.45 7.70
CA GLY A 86 7.44 -18.49 8.70
C GLY A 86 5.96 -18.61 9.13
N ILE A 87 5.57 -19.79 9.58
CA ILE A 87 4.17 -20.12 9.90
C ILE A 87 3.58 -19.20 10.98
N TRP A 88 4.35 -18.87 12.00
CA TRP A 88 3.86 -18.04 13.12
C TRP A 88 3.59 -16.59 12.71
N ASN A 89 4.47 -16.00 11.90
CA ASN A 89 4.24 -14.65 11.40
C ASN A 89 3.10 -14.63 10.37
N ALA A 90 2.97 -15.66 9.52
CA ALA A 90 1.85 -15.79 8.60
C ALA A 90 0.51 -15.88 9.34
N LEU A 91 0.41 -16.64 10.44
CA LEU A 91 -0.79 -16.71 11.27
C LEU A 91 -1.10 -15.36 11.97
N ARG A 92 -0.06 -14.63 12.42
CA ARG A 92 -0.23 -13.30 13.02
C ARG A 92 -0.72 -12.28 11.98
N MET A 93 -0.18 -12.32 10.77
CA MET A 93 -0.65 -11.51 9.65
C MET A 93 -2.12 -11.81 9.31
N LEU A 94 -2.48 -13.09 9.23
CA LEU A 94 -3.87 -13.50 9.01
C LEU A 94 -4.80 -12.98 10.11
N ARG A 95 -4.40 -13.12 11.38
CA ARG A 95 -5.17 -12.60 12.53
C ARG A 95 -5.33 -11.09 12.45
N TRP A 96 -4.25 -10.37 12.11
CA TRP A 96 -4.29 -8.91 11.93
C TRP A 96 -5.24 -8.53 10.81
N ARG A 97 -5.15 -9.21 9.66
CA ARG A 97 -6.07 -9.01 8.54
C ARG A 97 -7.53 -9.22 8.93
N LEU A 98 -7.85 -10.33 9.62
CA LEU A 98 -9.21 -10.62 10.05
C LEU A 98 -9.74 -9.58 11.06
N LYS A 99 -8.87 -9.06 11.92
CA LYS A 99 -9.20 -8.00 12.86
C LYS A 99 -9.50 -6.68 12.13
N THR A 100 -8.61 -6.27 11.24
CA THR A 100 -8.76 -5.00 10.51
C THR A 100 -9.91 -5.03 9.50
N ARG A 101 -10.17 -6.19 8.89
CA ARG A 101 -11.30 -6.36 7.96
C ARG A 101 -12.67 -6.19 8.60
N LYS A 102 -12.80 -6.44 9.90
CA LYS A 102 -14.07 -6.24 10.64
C LYS A 102 -14.26 -4.79 11.10
N GLY A 103 -13.20 -3.99 11.07
CA GLY A 103 -13.22 -2.60 11.47
C GLY A 103 -13.66 -1.66 10.35
N ASP A 104 -14.17 -0.50 10.76
CA ASP A 104 -14.42 0.60 9.85
C ASP A 104 -13.08 1.25 9.46
N LEU A 105 -12.85 1.42 8.16
CA LEU A 105 -11.61 1.99 7.65
C LEU A 105 -11.38 3.42 8.16
N GLU A 106 -12.44 4.24 8.22
CA GLU A 106 -12.34 5.61 8.71
C GLU A 106 -11.97 5.67 10.19
N ARG A 107 -12.58 4.80 11.00
CA ARG A 107 -12.30 4.72 12.45
C ARG A 107 -10.92 4.16 12.78
N ALA A 108 -10.25 3.50 11.85
CA ALA A 108 -8.89 3.00 12.09
C ALA A 108 -7.90 4.14 12.38
N MET A 109 -8.15 5.34 11.85
CA MET A 109 -7.32 6.53 12.08
C MET A 109 -7.58 7.19 13.43
N ASP A 110 -8.76 6.98 14.02
CA ASP A 110 -9.15 7.58 15.31
C ASP A 110 -8.68 6.73 16.52
N ALA A 111 -8.14 5.54 16.27
CA ALA A 111 -7.68 4.66 17.33
C ALA A 111 -6.46 5.24 18.07
N PRO A 112 -6.32 4.98 19.39
CA PRO A 112 -5.11 5.34 20.12
C PRO A 112 -3.87 4.80 19.41
N SER A 113 -2.89 5.68 19.21
CA SER A 113 -1.76 5.39 18.34
C SER A 113 -0.49 5.15 19.14
N LEU A 114 0.12 3.99 18.92
CA LEU A 114 1.41 3.58 19.47
C LEU A 114 2.52 3.79 18.43
N PRO A 115 3.78 3.94 18.85
CA PRO A 115 4.92 3.78 17.95
C PRO A 115 4.83 2.45 17.21
N LEU A 116 5.25 2.42 15.95
CA LEU A 116 5.03 1.26 15.07
C LEU A 116 5.73 0.00 15.58
N ASP A 117 6.97 0.14 16.10
CA ASP A 117 7.73 -0.97 16.67
C ASP A 117 6.98 -1.58 17.88
N THR A 118 6.53 -0.73 18.79
CA THR A 118 5.72 -1.16 19.95
C THR A 118 4.44 -1.88 19.52
N TYR A 119 3.81 -1.41 18.45
CA TYR A 119 2.61 -2.03 17.92
C TYR A 119 2.89 -3.42 17.36
N PHE A 120 3.95 -3.59 16.58
CA PHE A 120 4.33 -4.89 16.02
C PHE A 120 4.79 -5.88 17.09
N ASP A 121 5.49 -5.39 18.12
CA ASP A 121 5.86 -6.20 19.29
C ASP A 121 4.63 -6.70 20.03
N SER A 122 3.61 -5.85 20.22
CA SER A 122 2.35 -6.24 20.84
C SER A 122 1.64 -7.38 20.09
N MET A 123 1.84 -7.46 18.78
CA MET A 123 1.36 -8.55 17.93
C MET A 123 2.31 -9.76 17.89
N ARG A 124 3.46 -9.67 18.57
CA ARG A 124 4.48 -10.71 18.68
C ARG A 124 5.10 -11.12 17.34
N PHE A 125 5.19 -10.20 16.37
CA PHE A 125 5.99 -10.46 15.19
C PHE A 125 7.47 -10.63 15.54
N SER A 126 8.17 -11.56 14.89
CA SER A 126 9.60 -11.72 15.13
C SER A 126 10.38 -10.50 14.62
N GLU A 127 11.46 -10.12 15.31
CA GLU A 127 12.33 -8.99 14.92
C GLU A 127 12.80 -9.11 13.48
N GLN A 128 13.19 -10.32 13.06
CA GLN A 128 13.60 -10.58 11.68
C GLN A 128 12.48 -10.25 10.68
N PHE A 129 11.23 -10.64 10.97
CA PHE A 129 10.10 -10.36 10.06
C PHE A 129 9.74 -8.87 10.07
N GLN A 130 9.85 -8.22 11.20
CA GLN A 130 9.65 -6.77 11.29
C GLN A 130 10.70 -6.04 10.45
N SER A 131 12.00 -6.33 10.63
CA SER A 131 13.09 -5.63 9.95
C SER A 131 13.17 -5.93 8.45
N THR A 132 12.78 -7.16 8.02
CA THR A 132 12.90 -7.55 6.61
C THR A 132 11.64 -7.28 5.77
N PHE A 133 10.48 -7.15 6.40
CA PHE A 133 9.23 -6.96 5.67
C PHE A 133 8.38 -5.79 6.18
N LEU A 134 7.99 -5.80 7.46
CA LEU A 134 7.00 -4.83 7.94
C LEU A 134 7.55 -3.40 7.94
N GLN A 135 8.73 -3.18 8.50
CA GLN A 135 9.35 -1.86 8.54
C GLN A 135 9.63 -1.31 7.13
N PRO A 136 10.28 -2.04 6.20
CA PRO A 136 10.46 -1.56 4.84
C PRO A 136 9.16 -1.28 4.10
N LEU A 137 8.12 -2.09 4.32
CA LEU A 137 6.81 -1.89 3.71
C LEU A 137 6.20 -0.55 4.15
N PHE A 138 6.14 -0.30 5.46
CA PHE A 138 5.51 0.91 5.98
C PHE A 138 6.36 2.15 5.75
N SER A 139 7.69 2.10 5.93
CA SER A 139 8.58 3.20 5.58
C SER A 139 8.50 3.57 4.09
N GLY A 140 8.34 2.58 3.21
CA GLY A 140 8.14 2.83 1.77
C GLY A 140 6.79 3.50 1.46
N ILE A 141 5.75 3.24 2.24
CA ILE A 141 4.43 3.85 2.06
C ILE A 141 4.41 5.29 2.58
N THR A 142 5.04 5.55 3.72
CA THR A 142 5.02 6.85 4.38
C THR A 142 6.17 7.76 3.96
N LEU A 143 7.24 7.18 3.41
CA LEU A 143 8.52 7.84 3.11
C LEU A 143 9.15 8.46 4.37
N ASP A 144 8.94 7.83 5.52
CA ASP A 144 9.48 8.24 6.81
C ASP A 144 10.47 7.18 7.32
N ASP A 145 11.75 7.56 7.34
CA ASP A 145 12.85 6.71 7.84
C ASP A 145 13.02 6.80 9.36
N GLU A 146 12.45 7.83 10.00
CA GLU A 146 12.62 8.08 11.44
C GLU A 146 11.70 7.23 12.33
N ARG A 147 10.87 6.38 11.74
CA ARG A 147 9.96 5.46 12.44
C ARG A 147 8.99 6.16 13.40
N LEU A 148 8.68 7.43 13.13
CA LEU A 148 7.68 8.19 13.88
C LEU A 148 6.25 7.76 13.56
N GLU A 149 6.12 6.79 12.67
CA GLU A 149 4.86 6.27 12.20
C GLU A 149 4.03 5.68 13.33
N ARG A 150 2.76 5.89 13.19
CA ARG A 150 1.81 5.50 14.22
C ARG A 150 1.02 4.27 13.79
N SER A 151 0.73 3.40 14.76
CA SER A 151 -0.05 2.17 14.55
C SER A 151 -1.43 2.42 13.93
N ALA A 152 -2.03 3.59 14.14
CA ALA A 152 -3.30 3.96 13.50
C ALA A 152 -3.17 3.99 11.97
N PHE A 153 -2.11 4.63 11.45
CA PHE A 153 -1.84 4.67 10.02
C PHE A 153 -1.52 3.27 9.44
N ALA A 154 -0.71 2.48 10.16
CA ALA A 154 -0.43 1.11 9.75
C ALA A 154 -1.71 0.25 9.71
N SER A 155 -2.57 0.40 10.72
CA SER A 155 -3.87 -0.30 10.77
C SER A 155 -4.80 0.14 9.66
N PHE A 156 -4.88 1.44 9.38
CA PHE A 156 -5.65 2.00 8.25
C PHE A 156 -5.15 1.44 6.93
N THR A 157 -3.85 1.53 6.67
CA THR A 157 -3.24 1.05 5.42
C THR A 157 -3.47 -0.45 5.23
N PHE A 158 -3.21 -1.24 6.28
CA PHE A 158 -3.41 -2.68 6.22
C PHE A 158 -4.90 -3.06 6.08
N SER A 159 -5.79 -2.31 6.70
CA SER A 159 -7.24 -2.45 6.50
C SER A 159 -7.62 -2.14 5.05
N ALA A 160 -7.13 -1.05 4.49
CA ALA A 160 -7.35 -0.72 3.08
C ALA A 160 -6.89 -1.86 2.17
N MET A 161 -5.67 -2.36 2.35
CA MET A 161 -5.12 -3.52 1.62
C MET A 161 -5.99 -4.79 1.76
N SER A 162 -6.73 -4.92 2.87
CA SER A 162 -7.60 -6.07 3.12
C SER A 162 -8.99 -5.95 2.47
N HIS A 163 -9.46 -4.73 2.20
CA HIS A 163 -10.80 -4.46 1.65
C HIS A 163 -10.79 -4.19 0.15
N GLY A 164 -9.77 -3.51 -0.37
CA GLY A 164 -9.69 -3.09 -1.76
C GLY A 164 -8.49 -3.67 -2.50
N ASN A 165 -8.30 -3.26 -3.74
CA ASN A 165 -7.17 -3.62 -4.58
C ASN A 165 -6.20 -2.45 -4.70
N MET A 166 -4.92 -2.76 -4.75
CA MET A 166 -3.91 -1.84 -5.25
C MET A 166 -4.03 -1.79 -6.77
N THR A 167 -4.21 -0.61 -7.32
CA THR A 167 -4.48 -0.42 -8.74
C THR A 167 -3.67 0.74 -9.30
N MET A 168 -3.52 0.76 -10.61
CA MET A 168 -2.97 1.88 -11.36
C MET A 168 -3.96 2.27 -12.47
N PRO A 169 -4.21 3.56 -12.70
CA PRO A 169 -4.93 4.00 -13.89
C PRO A 169 -4.16 3.59 -15.17
N GLU A 170 -4.88 3.16 -16.22
CA GLU A 170 -4.26 2.73 -17.47
C GLU A 170 -3.34 3.79 -18.09
N ASN A 171 -3.68 5.06 -17.95
CA ASN A 171 -2.93 6.20 -18.48
C ASN A 171 -1.97 6.84 -17.45
N GLY A 172 -1.62 6.11 -16.36
CA GLY A 172 -0.78 6.61 -15.28
C GLY A 172 -1.55 7.40 -14.24
N ILE A 173 -0.90 7.68 -13.12
CA ILE A 173 -1.54 8.31 -11.94
C ILE A 173 -2.04 9.74 -12.22
N GLU A 174 -1.48 10.43 -13.21
CA GLU A 174 -1.88 11.79 -13.60
C GLU A 174 -3.33 11.84 -14.12
N ALA A 175 -3.92 10.71 -14.53
CA ALA A 175 -5.32 10.63 -14.92
C ALA A 175 -6.27 11.04 -13.77
N VAL A 176 -5.89 10.80 -12.52
CA VAL A 176 -6.68 11.15 -11.34
C VAL A 176 -6.85 12.67 -11.19
N PRO A 177 -5.79 13.48 -11.05
CA PRO A 177 -5.95 14.95 -10.97
C PRO A 177 -6.54 15.55 -12.24
N ARG A 178 -6.30 14.97 -13.41
CA ARG A 178 -6.93 15.44 -14.67
C ARG A 178 -8.44 15.24 -14.64
N GLN A 179 -8.93 14.09 -14.20
CA GLN A 179 -10.35 13.81 -14.09
C GLN A 179 -11.03 14.76 -13.07
N LEU A 180 -10.38 15.04 -11.94
CA LEU A 180 -10.89 15.99 -10.95
C LEU A 180 -10.94 17.44 -11.48
N PHE A 181 -9.97 17.81 -12.31
CA PHE A 181 -9.90 19.15 -12.90
C PHE A 181 -10.95 19.37 -14.00
N SER A 182 -11.36 18.31 -14.70
CA SER A 182 -12.33 18.39 -15.80
C SER A 182 -13.79 18.46 -15.33
N ARG A 183 -14.05 18.32 -14.04
CA ARG A 183 -15.38 18.45 -13.40
C ARG A 183 -15.64 19.88 -12.94
#